data_c38e53b570f29598a9733acd86962417
#
_entry.id   c38e53b570f29598a9733acd86962417
#
_cell.length_a   1.000
_cell.length_b   1.000
_cell.length_c   1.000
_cell.angle_alpha   90.00
_cell.angle_beta   90.00
_cell.angle_gamma   90.00
#
_symmetry.space_group_name_H-M   'P 1'
#
loop_
_entity.id
_entity.type
_entity.pdbx_description
1 polymer ?
#
loop_
_entity_poly.entity_id
_entity_poly.type
_entity_poly.pdbx_seq_one_letter_code
_entity_poly.pdbx_strand_id
1 'polypeptide(L)'
;MSNPYFQFKQFTVWHDKCAMKVGTDGVLLGAWTSVESAHRILDIGTGTGLVALMLAQRSLPDANIVALEIDEAAVGQARENIIRSPRKERVEVVQADFRKYRSSDKFDVIVSNPPYFVDSLECPDRQRAAARHNDSLTYEDLLEGVSGLLTENGFFTVVIPADVAERVKKIASIKKLYAVRQLNVICLLYTSPSPRDA
;
A
#
# COMPACT_ATOMS: atom_id res chain seq x y z
N MET A 1 -12.17 17.57 -16.85
CA MET A 1 -10.92 16.79 -16.81
C MET A 1 -10.55 16.58 -15.35
N SER A 2 -10.17 15.36 -14.93
CA SER A 2 -9.77 15.12 -13.53
C SER A 2 -8.38 15.72 -13.31
N ASN A 3 -8.13 16.25 -12.11
CA ASN A 3 -6.84 16.84 -11.74
C ASN A 3 -5.72 15.76 -11.87
N PRO A 4 -4.61 16.02 -12.56
CA PRO A 4 -3.52 15.04 -12.75
C PRO A 4 -2.64 14.86 -11.51
N TYR A 5 -2.81 15.66 -10.47
CA TYR A 5 -2.03 15.62 -9.24
C TYR A 5 -2.89 15.91 -8.01
N PHE A 6 -2.35 15.55 -6.85
CA PHE A 6 -2.86 15.96 -5.53
C PHE A 6 -1.75 16.68 -4.77
N GLN A 7 -2.05 17.90 -4.28
CA GLN A 7 -1.10 18.71 -3.54
C GLN A 7 -1.30 18.55 -2.03
N PHE A 8 -0.28 18.03 -1.36
CA PHE A 8 -0.16 18.05 0.09
C PHE A 8 0.57 19.32 0.56
N LYS A 9 0.63 19.56 1.87
CA LYS A 9 1.33 20.74 2.41
C LYS A 9 2.82 20.77 2.10
N GLN A 10 3.49 19.61 2.03
CA GLN A 10 4.95 19.51 1.91
C GLN A 10 5.41 18.89 0.59
N PHE A 11 4.54 18.23 -0.17
CA PHE A 11 4.86 17.61 -1.45
C PHE A 11 3.62 17.51 -2.34
N THR A 12 3.85 17.27 -3.60
CA THR A 12 2.79 17.01 -4.61
C THR A 12 2.95 15.61 -5.16
N VAL A 13 1.83 14.89 -5.33
CA VAL A 13 1.80 13.55 -5.93
C VAL A 13 1.09 13.64 -7.27
N TRP A 14 1.81 13.40 -8.35
CA TRP A 14 1.26 13.23 -9.69
C TRP A 14 0.75 11.80 -9.83
N HIS A 15 -0.37 11.61 -10.53
CA HIS A 15 -1.01 10.30 -10.69
C HIS A 15 -1.64 10.09 -12.08
N ASP A 16 -1.16 10.84 -13.06
CA ASP A 16 -1.65 10.79 -14.44
C ASP A 16 -1.17 9.55 -15.22
N LYS A 17 -0.08 8.92 -14.76
CA LYS A 17 0.51 7.71 -15.36
C LYS A 17 0.13 6.41 -14.62
N CYS A 18 -0.56 6.51 -13.48
CA CYS A 18 -0.94 5.37 -12.67
C CYS A 18 -2.40 4.97 -12.89
N ALA A 19 -2.68 3.68 -12.86
CA ALA A 19 -4.04 3.15 -12.88
C ALA A 19 -4.84 3.58 -11.64
N MET A 20 -4.20 3.60 -10.47
CA MET A 20 -4.79 4.06 -9.22
C MET A 20 -4.35 5.50 -8.91
N LYS A 21 -5.33 6.36 -8.71
CA LYS A 21 -5.12 7.75 -8.28
C LYS A 21 -4.91 7.84 -6.78
N VAL A 22 -4.46 9.02 -6.31
CA VAL A 22 -4.47 9.33 -4.88
C VAL A 22 -5.87 9.14 -4.33
N GLY A 23 -6.01 8.21 -3.40
CA GLY A 23 -7.27 7.83 -2.76
C GLY A 23 -7.21 7.97 -1.24
N THR A 24 -8.38 7.95 -0.60
CA THR A 24 -8.52 8.06 0.86
C THR A 24 -7.76 6.95 1.59
N ASP A 25 -7.79 5.73 1.07
CA ASP A 25 -7.16 4.55 1.70
C ASP A 25 -5.65 4.71 1.84
N GLY A 26 -4.96 5.16 0.77
CA GLY A 26 -3.53 5.44 0.81
C GLY A 26 -3.18 6.57 1.78
N VAL A 27 -4.00 7.63 1.83
CA VAL A 27 -3.81 8.75 2.78
C VAL A 27 -4.00 8.27 4.22
N LEU A 28 -5.05 7.49 4.50
CA LEU A 28 -5.29 6.94 5.83
C LEU A 28 -4.17 5.98 6.24
N LEU A 29 -3.72 5.10 5.37
CA LEU A 29 -2.60 4.20 5.63
C LEU A 29 -1.33 4.97 6.01
N GLY A 30 -0.94 5.94 5.18
CA GLY A 30 0.24 6.77 5.42
C GLY A 30 0.13 7.65 6.67
N ALA A 31 -1.08 8.05 7.07
CA ALA A 31 -1.30 8.84 8.28
C ALA A 31 -1.36 7.99 9.56
N TRP A 32 -1.92 6.78 9.49
CA TRP A 32 -2.20 5.94 10.67
C TRP A 32 -1.04 5.02 11.05
N THR A 33 -0.17 4.64 10.10
CA THR A 33 0.98 3.77 10.36
C THR A 33 1.95 4.43 11.33
N SER A 34 2.31 3.72 12.41
CA SER A 34 3.35 4.17 13.35
C SER A 34 4.73 3.98 12.74
N VAL A 35 5.53 5.05 12.65
CA VAL A 35 6.86 5.04 12.01
C VAL A 35 7.89 5.84 12.80
N GLU A 36 7.53 6.34 13.98
CA GLU A 36 8.31 7.30 14.76
C GLU A 36 9.65 6.71 15.25
N SER A 37 9.75 5.38 15.32
CA SER A 37 10.99 4.66 15.73
C SER A 37 11.54 3.75 14.63
N ALA A 38 10.96 3.80 13.41
CA ALA A 38 11.37 2.94 12.33
C ALA A 38 12.60 3.49 11.59
N HIS A 39 13.59 2.66 11.36
CA HIS A 39 14.76 2.96 10.52
C HIS A 39 14.64 2.36 9.11
N ARG A 40 13.96 1.24 8.97
CA ARG A 40 13.78 0.55 7.68
C ARG A 40 12.30 0.29 7.42
N ILE A 41 11.79 0.83 6.33
CA ILE A 41 10.37 0.77 5.97
C ILE A 41 10.25 0.19 4.56
N LEU A 42 9.25 -0.69 4.36
CA LEU A 42 8.91 -1.26 3.07
C LEU A 42 7.47 -0.89 2.70
N ASP A 43 7.28 -0.30 1.54
CA ASP A 43 5.97 -0.02 0.94
C ASP A 43 5.75 -0.97 -0.24
N ILE A 44 4.80 -1.91 -0.10
CA ILE A 44 4.52 -2.96 -1.09
C ILE A 44 3.37 -2.51 -1.99
N GLY A 45 3.64 -2.41 -3.30
CA GLY A 45 2.67 -1.88 -4.27
C GLY A 45 2.52 -0.37 -4.10
N THR A 46 3.64 0.35 -4.16
CA THR A 46 3.69 1.79 -3.84
C THR A 46 2.88 2.67 -4.79
N GLY A 47 2.58 2.18 -6.00
CA GLY A 47 1.82 2.92 -7.01
C GLY A 47 2.48 4.28 -7.34
N THR A 48 1.83 5.35 -6.95
CA THR A 48 2.34 6.73 -7.14
C THR A 48 3.47 7.13 -6.20
N GLY A 49 3.86 6.31 -5.23
CA GLY A 49 4.80 6.65 -4.17
C GLY A 49 4.18 7.45 -3.02
N LEU A 50 2.84 7.59 -2.98
CA LEU A 50 2.13 8.39 -1.97
C LEU A 50 2.46 7.95 -0.55
N VAL A 51 2.25 6.67 -0.25
CA VAL A 51 2.44 6.13 1.11
C VAL A 51 3.89 6.24 1.51
N ALA A 52 4.83 5.85 0.64
CA ALA A 52 6.26 6.00 0.88
C ALA A 52 6.67 7.45 1.23
N LEU A 53 6.15 8.45 0.51
CA LEU A 53 6.42 9.87 0.78
C LEU A 53 5.84 10.33 2.13
N MET A 54 4.63 9.89 2.47
CA MET A 54 4.00 10.20 3.77
C MET A 54 4.79 9.59 4.93
N LEU A 55 5.25 8.34 4.78
CA LEU A 55 6.07 7.68 5.79
C LEU A 55 7.45 8.33 5.92
N ALA A 56 8.08 8.70 4.79
CA ALA A 56 9.35 9.44 4.80
C ALA A 56 9.24 10.81 5.51
N GLN A 57 8.08 11.46 5.44
CA GLN A 57 7.85 12.72 6.14
C GLN A 57 7.76 12.53 7.66
N ARG A 58 7.23 11.38 8.13
CA ARG A 58 6.89 11.13 9.54
C ARG A 58 7.92 10.31 10.29
N SER A 59 8.74 9.54 9.58
CA SER A 59 9.77 8.68 10.19
C SER A 59 11.03 9.47 10.58
N LEU A 60 11.94 8.80 11.28
CA LEU A 60 13.22 9.35 11.69
C LEU A 60 14.00 9.93 10.49
N PRO A 61 14.84 10.97 10.69
CA PRO A 61 15.60 11.58 9.59
C PRO A 61 16.52 10.63 8.84
N ASP A 62 17.02 9.60 9.49
CA ASP A 62 17.91 8.55 8.97
C ASP A 62 17.17 7.30 8.49
N ALA A 63 15.84 7.26 8.59
CA ALA A 63 15.05 6.13 8.11
C ALA A 63 15.10 6.02 6.59
N ASN A 64 15.23 4.78 6.09
CA ASN A 64 15.22 4.45 4.67
C ASN A 64 13.95 3.72 4.29
N ILE A 65 13.34 4.12 3.19
CA ILE A 65 12.12 3.54 2.67
C ILE A 65 12.41 2.86 1.33
N VAL A 66 12.07 1.57 1.24
CA VAL A 66 12.04 0.83 -0.02
C VAL A 66 10.60 0.77 -0.51
N ALA A 67 10.36 1.28 -1.71
CA ALA A 67 9.03 1.33 -2.33
C ALA A 67 9.01 0.36 -3.52
N LEU A 68 8.30 -0.78 -3.37
CA LEU A 68 8.20 -1.81 -4.40
C LEU A 68 6.98 -1.57 -5.28
N GLU A 69 7.17 -1.73 -6.58
CA GLU A 69 6.09 -1.70 -7.56
C GLU A 69 6.41 -2.64 -8.73
N ILE A 70 5.41 -3.32 -9.23
CA ILE A 70 5.56 -4.26 -10.35
C ILE A 70 5.30 -3.58 -11.70
N ASP A 71 4.38 -2.62 -11.75
CA ASP A 71 4.00 -1.91 -12.97
C ASP A 71 5.04 -0.85 -13.34
N GLU A 72 5.57 -0.94 -14.55
CA GLU A 72 6.64 -0.05 -15.02
C GLU A 72 6.19 1.42 -15.08
N ALA A 73 4.95 1.69 -15.49
CA ALA A 73 4.43 3.06 -15.58
C ALA A 73 4.28 3.68 -14.19
N ALA A 74 3.80 2.90 -13.22
CA ALA A 74 3.70 3.32 -11.83
C ALA A 74 5.08 3.53 -11.19
N VAL A 75 6.06 2.67 -11.46
CA VAL A 75 7.47 2.87 -11.06
C VAL A 75 8.01 4.19 -11.57
N GLY A 76 7.78 4.49 -12.86
CA GLY A 76 8.18 5.77 -13.45
C GLY A 76 7.52 6.96 -12.74
N GLN A 77 6.22 6.88 -12.47
CA GLN A 77 5.48 7.92 -11.76
C GLN A 77 5.97 8.10 -10.32
N ALA A 78 6.18 7.00 -9.58
CA ALA A 78 6.71 7.06 -8.21
C ALA A 78 8.08 7.73 -8.17
N ARG A 79 9.00 7.34 -9.06
CA ARG A 79 10.33 7.96 -9.16
C ARG A 79 10.26 9.46 -9.42
N GLU A 80 9.40 9.90 -10.35
CA GLU A 80 9.20 11.32 -10.61
C GLU A 80 8.69 12.09 -9.39
N ASN A 81 7.71 11.52 -8.67
CA ASN A 81 7.16 12.11 -7.45
C ASN A 81 8.21 12.21 -6.34
N ILE A 82 9.01 11.17 -6.16
CA ILE A 82 10.05 11.12 -5.13
C ILE A 82 11.16 12.12 -5.44
N ILE A 83 11.64 12.18 -6.69
CA ILE A 83 12.70 13.12 -7.10
C ILE A 83 12.27 14.58 -6.86
N ARG A 84 10.98 14.89 -7.07
CA ARG A 84 10.41 16.23 -6.84
C ARG A 84 10.14 16.53 -5.37
N SER A 85 10.25 15.54 -4.48
CA SER A 85 9.97 15.70 -3.05
C SER A 85 11.21 16.14 -2.27
N PRO A 86 11.04 16.78 -1.10
CA PRO A 86 12.13 17.09 -0.21
C PRO A 86 12.73 15.86 0.50
N ARG A 87 12.21 14.64 0.22
CA ARG A 87 12.62 13.38 0.86
C ARG A 87 13.25 12.39 -0.12
N LYS A 88 13.67 12.84 -1.30
CA LYS A 88 14.20 12.00 -2.40
C LYS A 88 15.35 11.08 -2.00
N GLU A 89 16.20 11.51 -1.08
CA GLU A 89 17.38 10.75 -0.64
C GLU A 89 17.05 9.58 0.31
N ARG A 90 15.78 9.50 0.75
CA ARG A 90 15.33 8.52 1.75
C ARG A 90 14.40 7.45 1.18
N VAL A 91 13.99 7.58 -0.07
CA VAL A 91 13.04 6.67 -0.71
C VAL A 91 13.64 6.09 -1.98
N GLU A 92 13.83 4.79 -1.98
CA GLU A 92 14.28 4.03 -3.14
C GLU A 92 13.09 3.32 -3.80
N VAL A 93 12.86 3.55 -5.10
CA VAL A 93 11.82 2.84 -5.87
C VAL A 93 12.44 1.68 -6.62
N VAL A 94 11.99 0.48 -6.28
CA VAL A 94 12.45 -0.78 -6.86
C VAL A 94 11.32 -1.40 -7.69
N GLN A 95 11.59 -1.64 -8.97
CA GLN A 95 10.67 -2.41 -9.81
C GLN A 95 10.83 -3.89 -9.51
N ALA A 96 9.85 -4.50 -8.84
CA ALA A 96 9.90 -5.91 -8.48
C ALA A 96 8.51 -6.51 -8.24
N ASP A 97 8.37 -7.78 -8.55
CA ASP A 97 7.29 -8.62 -8.06
C ASP A 97 7.57 -8.99 -6.61
N PHE A 98 6.73 -8.59 -5.66
CA PHE A 98 6.90 -8.88 -4.24
C PHE A 98 7.04 -10.38 -3.94
N ARG A 99 6.35 -11.24 -4.67
CA ARG A 99 6.46 -12.71 -4.53
C ARG A 99 7.90 -13.23 -4.75
N LYS A 100 8.66 -12.51 -5.57
CA LYS A 100 10.06 -12.83 -5.92
C LYS A 100 11.08 -11.94 -5.19
N TYR A 101 10.62 -10.90 -4.53
CA TYR A 101 11.50 -9.99 -3.81
C TYR A 101 12.17 -10.70 -2.64
N ARG A 102 13.47 -10.53 -2.54
CA ARG A 102 14.30 -11.07 -1.45
C ARG A 102 15.21 -9.96 -0.95
N SER A 103 15.35 -9.88 0.37
CA SER A 103 16.26 -8.95 1.04
C SER A 103 16.94 -9.68 2.18
N SER A 104 18.26 -9.45 2.34
CA SER A 104 18.99 -9.86 3.54
C SER A 104 18.59 -9.04 4.76
N ASP A 105 18.15 -7.80 4.51
CA ASP A 105 17.75 -6.86 5.54
C ASP A 105 16.27 -7.03 5.88
N LYS A 106 15.98 -6.88 7.17
CA LYS A 106 14.61 -6.88 7.69
C LYS A 106 14.10 -5.45 7.81
N PHE A 107 12.78 -5.30 7.89
CA PHE A 107 12.10 -4.03 7.99
C PHE A 107 11.39 -3.89 9.34
N ASP A 108 11.48 -2.70 9.93
CA ASP A 108 10.77 -2.39 11.17
C ASP A 108 9.29 -2.14 10.92
N VAL A 109 8.98 -1.59 9.75
CA VAL A 109 7.61 -1.34 9.31
C VAL A 109 7.46 -1.79 7.86
N ILE A 110 6.41 -2.55 7.60
CA ILE A 110 5.96 -2.88 6.25
C ILE A 110 4.55 -2.34 6.07
N VAL A 111 4.26 -1.76 4.93
CA VAL A 111 2.91 -1.29 4.59
C VAL A 111 2.47 -1.82 3.23
N SER A 112 1.16 -1.95 3.05
CA SER A 112 0.58 -2.24 1.74
C SER A 112 -0.85 -1.70 1.65
N ASN A 113 -1.15 -1.08 0.52
CA ASN A 113 -2.52 -0.82 0.07
C ASN A 113 -2.77 -1.63 -1.20
N PRO A 114 -2.91 -2.96 -1.09
CA PRO A 114 -3.04 -3.80 -2.26
C PRO A 114 -4.34 -3.49 -3.01
N PRO A 115 -4.38 -3.70 -4.32
CA PRO A 115 -5.65 -3.66 -5.03
C PRO A 115 -6.60 -4.67 -4.36
N TYR A 116 -7.86 -4.30 -4.20
CA TYR A 116 -8.84 -5.19 -3.59
C TYR A 116 -8.89 -6.50 -4.39
N PHE A 117 -8.43 -7.57 -3.76
CA PHE A 117 -8.52 -8.90 -4.35
C PHE A 117 -9.99 -9.28 -4.39
N VAL A 118 -10.59 -9.18 -5.56
CA VAL A 118 -11.92 -9.73 -5.78
C VAL A 118 -11.75 -11.25 -5.80
N ASP A 119 -11.79 -11.87 -4.63
CA ASP A 119 -12.12 -13.30 -4.51
C ASP A 119 -13.56 -13.46 -4.96
N SER A 120 -13.83 -13.25 -6.25
CA SER A 120 -15.13 -13.53 -6.83
C SER A 120 -15.29 -15.04 -6.92
N LEU A 121 -15.76 -15.64 -5.81
CA LEU A 121 -16.41 -16.95 -5.85
C LEU A 121 -17.62 -16.97 -6.82
N GLU A 122 -17.99 -15.80 -7.37
CA GLU A 122 -19.14 -15.60 -8.25
C GLU A 122 -18.79 -15.10 -9.66
N CYS A 123 -17.52 -15.21 -10.11
CA CYS A 123 -17.26 -14.92 -11.51
C CYS A 123 -17.67 -16.12 -12.37
N PRO A 124 -18.72 -16.03 -13.25
CA PRO A 124 -19.20 -17.16 -14.06
C PRO A 124 -18.16 -17.73 -15.02
N ASP A 125 -17.07 -17.01 -15.24
CA ASP A 125 -16.01 -17.38 -16.18
C ASP A 125 -14.75 -17.86 -15.43
N ARG A 126 -14.79 -19.14 -15.04
CA ARG A 126 -13.68 -19.82 -14.33
C ARG A 126 -12.33 -19.70 -15.03
N GLN A 127 -12.29 -19.58 -16.37
CA GLN A 127 -11.03 -19.49 -17.10
C GLN A 127 -10.39 -18.10 -16.98
N ARG A 128 -11.21 -17.03 -16.97
CA ARG A 128 -10.72 -15.66 -16.74
C ARG A 128 -10.33 -15.40 -15.28
N ALA A 129 -11.04 -16.04 -14.34
CA ALA A 129 -10.68 -16.01 -12.93
C ALA A 129 -9.33 -16.70 -12.69
N ALA A 130 -9.11 -17.91 -13.24
CA ALA A 130 -7.86 -18.65 -13.10
C ALA A 130 -6.64 -17.91 -13.71
N ALA A 131 -6.81 -17.24 -14.86
CA ALA A 131 -5.73 -16.45 -15.47
C ALA A 131 -5.35 -15.22 -14.60
N ARG A 132 -6.33 -14.56 -13.97
CA ARG A 132 -6.09 -13.44 -13.05
C ARG A 132 -5.49 -13.90 -11.72
N HIS A 133 -5.83 -15.08 -11.22
CA HIS A 133 -5.27 -15.66 -9.99
C HIS A 133 -3.78 -15.97 -10.10
N ASN A 134 -3.30 -16.36 -11.28
CA ASN A 134 -1.89 -16.68 -11.47
C ASN A 134 -0.97 -15.44 -11.52
N ASP A 135 -1.52 -14.25 -11.81
CA ASP A 135 -0.74 -13.02 -11.96
C ASP A 135 -0.89 -12.03 -10.79
N SER A 136 -1.88 -12.22 -9.91
CA SER A 136 -2.13 -11.31 -8.78
C SER A 136 -1.46 -11.79 -7.49
N LEU A 137 -0.99 -10.84 -6.68
CA LEU A 137 -0.51 -11.08 -5.32
C LEU A 137 -1.68 -11.50 -4.43
N THR A 138 -1.67 -12.70 -3.84
CA THR A 138 -2.71 -13.16 -2.90
C THR A 138 -2.43 -12.68 -1.49
N TYR A 139 -3.43 -12.74 -0.58
CA TYR A 139 -3.20 -12.46 0.84
C TYR A 139 -2.24 -13.46 1.48
N GLU A 140 -2.28 -14.71 1.04
CA GLU A 140 -1.36 -15.76 1.46
C GLU A 140 0.08 -15.41 1.09
N ASP A 141 0.34 -15.02 -0.17
CA ASP A 141 1.67 -14.63 -0.66
C ASP A 141 2.16 -13.35 0.05
N LEU A 142 1.26 -12.37 0.23
CA LEU A 142 1.57 -11.12 0.90
C LEU A 142 2.02 -11.38 2.34
N LEU A 143 1.24 -12.14 3.12
CA LEU A 143 1.54 -12.41 4.52
C LEU A 143 2.74 -13.35 4.70
N GLU A 144 2.97 -14.30 3.78
CA GLU A 144 4.19 -15.11 3.74
C GLU A 144 5.43 -14.24 3.57
N GLY A 145 5.45 -13.41 2.53
CA GLY A 145 6.57 -12.51 2.27
C GLY A 145 6.81 -11.51 3.40
N VAL A 146 5.74 -10.93 3.95
CA VAL A 146 5.81 -10.01 5.09
C VAL A 146 6.43 -10.68 6.31
N SER A 147 5.97 -11.89 6.69
CA SER A 147 6.52 -12.60 7.85
C SER A 147 8.01 -12.91 7.70
N GLY A 148 8.44 -13.14 6.46
CA GLY A 148 9.84 -13.37 6.13
C GLY A 148 10.71 -12.11 6.18
N LEU A 149 10.14 -10.90 6.04
CA LEU A 149 10.88 -9.64 5.92
C LEU A 149 10.77 -8.73 7.15
N LEU A 150 9.83 -8.95 8.06
CA LEU A 150 9.73 -8.18 9.30
C LEU A 150 10.86 -8.48 10.29
N THR A 151 11.29 -7.46 11.04
CA THR A 151 12.05 -7.65 12.27
C THR A 151 11.16 -8.29 13.33
N GLU A 152 11.76 -8.83 14.41
CA GLU A 152 11.03 -9.50 15.50
C GLU A 152 9.96 -8.60 16.15
N ASN A 153 10.25 -7.30 16.27
CA ASN A 153 9.35 -6.29 16.82
C ASN A 153 8.70 -5.40 15.75
N GLY A 154 8.76 -5.82 14.49
CA GLY A 154 8.25 -5.04 13.36
C GLY A 154 6.73 -5.08 13.25
N PHE A 155 6.18 -4.10 12.53
CA PHE A 155 4.75 -3.97 12.29
C PHE A 155 4.42 -4.06 10.80
N PHE A 156 3.35 -4.78 10.49
CA PHE A 156 2.72 -4.74 9.17
C PHE A 156 1.39 -3.98 9.26
N THR A 157 1.24 -2.96 8.43
CA THR A 157 -0.02 -2.21 8.31
C THR A 157 -0.59 -2.37 6.91
N VAL A 158 -1.84 -2.76 6.80
CA VAL A 158 -2.49 -3.01 5.52
C VAL A 158 -3.91 -2.45 5.50
N VAL A 159 -4.33 -1.96 4.33
CA VAL A 159 -5.73 -1.60 4.06
C VAL A 159 -6.37 -2.77 3.34
N ILE A 160 -7.48 -3.25 3.86
CA ILE A 160 -8.26 -4.36 3.29
C ILE A 160 -9.76 -4.09 3.41
N PRO A 161 -10.61 -4.66 2.57
CA PRO A 161 -12.05 -4.63 2.76
C PRO A 161 -12.45 -5.26 4.11
N ALA A 162 -13.49 -4.70 4.74
CA ALA A 162 -13.92 -5.14 6.07
C ALA A 162 -14.43 -6.59 6.09
N ASP A 163 -15.05 -7.05 5.03
CA ASP A 163 -15.62 -8.39 4.85
C ASP A 163 -14.57 -9.50 4.82
N VAL A 164 -13.33 -9.20 4.35
CA VAL A 164 -12.24 -10.18 4.32
C VAL A 164 -11.35 -10.13 5.58
N ALA A 165 -11.56 -9.18 6.49
CA ALA A 165 -10.66 -8.94 7.63
C ALA A 165 -10.44 -10.18 8.51
N GLU A 166 -11.52 -10.93 8.84
CA GLU A 166 -11.40 -12.12 9.68
C GLU A 166 -10.65 -13.27 8.97
N ARG A 167 -10.83 -13.40 7.66
CA ARG A 167 -10.05 -14.36 6.85
C ARG A 167 -8.57 -14.00 6.86
N VAL A 168 -8.24 -12.73 6.62
CA VAL A 168 -6.84 -12.25 6.60
C VAL A 168 -6.18 -12.45 7.96
N LYS A 169 -6.87 -12.18 9.09
CA LYS A 169 -6.36 -12.44 10.44
C LYS A 169 -6.04 -13.93 10.67
N LYS A 170 -6.89 -14.83 10.18
CA LYS A 170 -6.65 -16.29 10.27
C LYS A 170 -5.38 -16.69 9.49
N ILE A 171 -5.22 -16.20 8.26
CA ILE A 171 -4.01 -16.46 7.46
C ILE A 171 -2.78 -15.88 8.16
N ALA A 172 -2.86 -14.65 8.66
CA ALA A 172 -1.78 -13.98 9.36
C ALA A 172 -1.31 -14.78 10.59
N SER A 173 -2.24 -15.33 11.40
CA SER A 173 -1.92 -16.12 12.59
C SER A 173 -1.12 -17.39 12.27
N ILE A 174 -1.39 -18.04 11.13
CA ILE A 174 -0.62 -19.19 10.64
C ILE A 174 0.85 -18.80 10.35
N LYS A 175 1.06 -17.54 9.93
CA LYS A 175 2.39 -16.96 9.67
C LYS A 175 2.99 -16.27 10.91
N LYS A 176 2.42 -16.48 12.10
CA LYS A 176 2.83 -15.87 13.39
C LYS A 176 2.73 -14.34 13.41
N LEU A 177 1.85 -13.79 12.59
CA LEU A 177 1.49 -12.38 12.59
C LEU A 177 0.14 -12.21 13.30
N TYR A 178 0.07 -11.32 14.28
CA TYR A 178 -1.13 -11.11 15.09
C TYR A 178 -1.61 -9.68 15.01
N ALA A 179 -2.92 -9.49 14.80
CA ALA A 179 -3.52 -8.17 14.73
C ALA A 179 -3.49 -7.51 16.11
N VAL A 180 -2.78 -6.41 16.25
CA VAL A 180 -2.66 -5.63 17.49
C VAL A 180 -3.55 -4.38 17.49
N ARG A 181 -3.89 -3.87 16.32
CA ARG A 181 -4.75 -2.68 16.14
C ARG A 181 -5.61 -2.84 14.89
N GLN A 182 -6.84 -2.33 14.94
CA GLN A 182 -7.75 -2.28 13.80
C GLN A 182 -8.48 -0.94 13.80
N LEU A 183 -8.55 -0.31 12.63
CA LEU A 183 -9.37 0.87 12.36
C LEU A 183 -10.41 0.51 11.31
N ASN A 184 -11.68 0.69 11.64
CA ASN A 184 -12.77 0.55 10.68
C ASN A 184 -13.12 1.92 10.10
N VAL A 185 -13.04 2.04 8.78
CA VAL A 185 -13.43 3.25 8.05
C VAL A 185 -14.83 3.04 7.49
N ILE A 186 -15.77 3.88 7.92
CA ILE A 186 -17.17 3.83 7.48
C ILE A 186 -17.40 5.02 6.56
N CYS A 187 -17.73 4.75 5.31
CA CYS A 187 -18.16 5.76 4.37
C CYS A 187 -19.63 6.08 4.62
N LEU A 188 -19.93 7.31 4.99
CA LEU A 188 -21.30 7.78 5.11
C LEU A 188 -21.83 8.09 3.70
N LEU A 189 -22.78 7.30 3.23
CA LEU A 189 -23.55 7.62 2.04
C LEU A 189 -24.47 8.81 2.40
N TYR A 190 -24.25 9.94 1.75
CA TYR A 190 -25.21 11.05 1.81
C TYR A 190 -26.49 10.61 1.09
N THR A 191 -27.54 10.36 1.85
CA THR A 191 -28.86 10.00 1.31
C THR A 191 -29.68 11.23 0.92
N SER A 192 -29.18 12.45 1.15
CA SER A 192 -29.82 13.69 0.75
C SER A 192 -29.22 14.22 -0.55
N PRO A 193 -30.03 14.60 -1.55
CA PRO A 193 -29.54 15.24 -2.74
C PRO A 193 -28.75 16.51 -2.36
N SER A 194 -27.61 16.71 -3.02
CA SER A 194 -26.83 17.94 -2.86
C SER A 194 -27.69 19.15 -3.31
N PRO A 195 -27.60 20.29 -2.65
CA PRO A 195 -28.26 21.53 -3.14
C PRO A 195 -27.82 21.94 -4.55
N ARG A 196 -26.85 21.27 -5.14
CA ARG A 196 -26.39 21.45 -6.53
C ARG A 196 -27.13 20.58 -7.54
N ASP A 197 -27.97 19.65 -7.07
CA ASP A 197 -28.72 18.71 -7.90
C ASP A 197 -30.21 19.12 -8.01
N ALA A 198 -30.53 20.34 -7.55
CA ALA A 198 -31.87 20.97 -7.62
C ALA A 198 -31.93 22.06 -8.70
#